data_091a4235a61e165cd7654479318c9e32
#
_entry.id   091a4235a61e165cd7654479318c9e32
#
_cell.length_a   1.000
_cell.length_b   1.000
_cell.length_c   1.000
_cell.angle_alpha   90.00
_cell.angle_beta   90.00
_cell.angle_gamma   90.00
#
_symmetry.space_group_name_H-M   'P 1'
#
loop_
_entity.id
_entity.type
_entity.pdbx_description
1 polymer ?
#
loop_
_entity_poly.entity_id
_entity_poly.type
_entity_poly.pdbx_seq_one_letter_code
_entity_poly.pdbx_strand_id
1 'polypeptide(L)'
;MIVMALLFVVGTRTADFEFGDKVGIIEVIGIITDSKNVIQNLKRFREDNSIKAIVIRIDSPGGAVGPSQEIFREIRKTSSKKKVIASMGAIAASGGYYVAAGTDGIVANPGTITGSIGVIMGFTNYQELLQKIGLVPIVVKSGEFKDIGSPVREMTAKERTILQDFARKIHRQFIMDIVAGRKMDQDKVESLADGRIFTGEESKDLGLVDRLGNLEDAIEWAGRLGGIKGKISTVYAREKKFSFLKYLSGLSTTEFFNRIFHPFLSAQYIYRPA
;
A
#
# COMPACT_ATOMS: atom_id res chain seq x y z
N MET A 1 10.84 -42.25 -47.24
CA MET A 1 11.36 -41.13 -46.47
C MET A 1 10.29 -40.03 -46.46
N ILE A 2 9.50 -39.98 -45.41
CA ILE A 2 8.42 -38.99 -45.26
C ILE A 2 8.98 -37.88 -44.34
N VAL A 3 9.17 -36.70 -44.89
CA VAL A 3 9.57 -35.50 -44.13
C VAL A 3 8.31 -34.90 -43.54
N MET A 4 8.15 -35.03 -42.23
CA MET A 4 7.08 -34.42 -41.46
C MET A 4 7.46 -32.99 -41.18
N ALA A 5 6.86 -32.02 -41.90
CA ALA A 5 6.96 -30.59 -41.61
C ALA A 5 6.12 -30.27 -40.38
N LEU A 6 6.76 -29.98 -39.24
CA LEU A 6 6.15 -29.40 -38.05
C LEU A 6 5.90 -27.91 -38.32
N LEU A 7 4.64 -27.57 -38.64
CA LEU A 7 4.16 -26.22 -38.63
C LEU A 7 4.06 -25.72 -37.17
N PHE A 8 5.06 -24.99 -36.72
CA PHE A 8 5.00 -24.21 -35.50
C PHE A 8 4.03 -23.02 -35.75
N VAL A 9 2.77 -23.19 -35.38
CA VAL A 9 1.86 -22.04 -35.26
C VAL A 9 2.29 -21.23 -34.04
N VAL A 10 3.20 -20.31 -34.25
CA VAL A 10 3.46 -19.23 -33.30
C VAL A 10 2.21 -18.35 -33.34
N GLY A 11 1.31 -18.56 -32.40
CA GLY A 11 0.23 -17.63 -32.14
C GLY A 11 0.82 -16.26 -31.80
N THR A 12 1.00 -15.42 -32.79
CA THR A 12 1.23 -14.00 -32.59
C THR A 12 -0.03 -13.45 -31.93
N ARG A 13 -0.01 -13.36 -30.59
CA ARG A 13 -0.87 -12.40 -29.93
C ARG A 13 -0.47 -11.04 -30.51
N THR A 14 -1.22 -10.58 -31.47
CA THR A 14 -1.20 -9.18 -31.88
C THR A 14 -1.48 -8.40 -30.59
N ALA A 15 -0.44 -7.79 -30.03
CA ALA A 15 -0.64 -6.71 -29.08
C ALA A 15 -1.42 -5.66 -29.88
N ASP A 16 -2.69 -5.48 -29.57
CA ASP A 16 -3.46 -4.36 -30.07
C ASP A 16 -2.72 -3.08 -29.64
N PHE A 17 -1.90 -2.55 -30.53
CA PHE A 17 -1.35 -1.22 -30.40
C PHE A 17 -2.51 -0.25 -30.68
N GLU A 18 -3.39 -0.10 -29.72
CA GLU A 18 -4.32 1.03 -29.73
C GLU A 18 -3.50 2.32 -29.67
N PHE A 19 -3.33 2.95 -30.83
CA PHE A 19 -2.80 4.32 -30.93
C PHE A 19 -3.85 5.24 -30.30
N GLY A 20 -3.50 5.92 -29.22
CA GLY A 20 -4.40 6.88 -28.58
C GLY A 20 -4.02 7.19 -27.13
N ASP A 21 -4.72 8.16 -26.61
CA ASP A 21 -4.61 8.58 -25.23
C ASP A 21 -5.17 7.50 -24.29
N LYS A 22 -4.46 7.20 -23.23
CA LYS A 22 -4.77 6.07 -22.32
C LYS A 22 -4.80 6.51 -20.87
N VAL A 23 -5.50 5.73 -20.06
CA VAL A 23 -5.41 5.75 -18.60
C VAL A 23 -4.48 4.62 -18.17
N GLY A 24 -3.43 4.96 -17.41
CA GLY A 24 -2.52 3.99 -16.81
C GLY A 24 -3.10 3.44 -15.50
N ILE A 25 -3.10 2.13 -15.32
CA ILE A 25 -3.55 1.49 -14.08
C ILE A 25 -2.35 0.91 -13.36
N ILE A 26 -2.18 1.31 -12.09
CA ILE A 26 -1.16 0.79 -11.17
C ILE A 26 -1.88 0.15 -9.99
N GLU A 27 -1.53 -1.09 -9.67
CA GLU A 27 -2.15 -1.85 -8.60
C GLU A 27 -1.32 -1.81 -7.32
N VAL A 28 -1.99 -1.65 -6.18
CA VAL A 28 -1.46 -1.78 -4.82
C VAL A 28 -2.28 -2.87 -4.12
N ILE A 29 -1.79 -4.09 -4.19
CA ILE A 29 -2.51 -5.29 -3.74
C ILE A 29 -1.81 -5.91 -2.52
N GLY A 30 -2.60 -6.32 -1.52
CA GLY A 30 -2.09 -6.99 -0.33
C GLY A 30 -1.31 -6.07 0.61
N ILE A 31 -0.44 -6.64 1.44
CA ILE A 31 0.31 -5.88 2.44
C ILE A 31 1.41 -5.04 1.77
N ILE A 32 1.46 -3.75 2.08
CA ILE A 32 2.47 -2.83 1.56
C ILE A 32 3.78 -3.07 2.32
N THR A 33 4.68 -3.83 1.73
CA THR A 33 6.01 -4.14 2.30
C THR A 33 7.13 -3.30 1.68
N ASP A 34 6.97 -2.87 0.43
CA ASP A 34 7.91 -2.00 -0.29
C ASP A 34 7.16 -1.05 -1.26
N SER A 35 7.86 -0.04 -1.75
CA SER A 35 7.32 1.00 -2.62
C SER A 35 7.86 0.95 -4.04
N LYS A 36 8.92 0.17 -4.27
CA LYS A 36 9.78 0.26 -5.47
C LYS A 36 9.02 0.08 -6.77
N ASN A 37 8.20 -0.96 -6.85
CA ASN A 37 7.46 -1.27 -8.07
C ASN A 37 6.43 -0.17 -8.40
N VAL A 38 5.67 0.27 -7.40
CA VAL A 38 4.66 1.32 -7.55
C VAL A 38 5.32 2.64 -7.99
N ILE A 39 6.42 3.04 -7.36
CA ILE A 39 7.17 4.26 -7.70
C ILE A 39 7.74 4.20 -9.12
N GLN A 40 8.31 3.07 -9.54
CA GLN A 40 8.83 2.90 -10.89
C GLN A 40 7.73 3.05 -11.95
N ASN A 41 6.55 2.47 -11.70
CA ASN A 41 5.41 2.57 -12.58
C ASN A 41 4.82 3.99 -12.61
N LEU A 42 4.73 4.66 -11.46
CA LEU A 42 4.32 6.08 -11.38
C LEU A 42 5.24 6.97 -12.23
N LYS A 43 6.55 6.82 -12.09
CA LYS A 43 7.54 7.57 -12.88
C LYS A 43 7.39 7.30 -14.37
N ARG A 44 7.29 6.02 -14.76
CA ARG A 44 7.11 5.63 -16.17
C ARG A 44 5.84 6.24 -16.76
N PHE A 45 4.69 6.11 -16.08
CA PHE A 45 3.43 6.64 -16.57
C PHE A 45 3.37 8.17 -16.56
N ARG A 46 4.07 8.81 -15.62
CA ARG A 46 4.19 10.26 -15.59
C ARG A 46 4.95 10.81 -16.81
N GLU A 47 5.94 10.08 -17.30
CA GLU A 47 6.79 10.48 -18.41
C GLU A 47 6.23 10.05 -19.78
N ASP A 48 5.36 9.06 -19.84
CA ASP A 48 4.75 8.55 -21.07
C ASP A 48 3.63 9.49 -21.57
N ASN A 49 3.85 10.15 -22.70
CA ASN A 49 2.89 11.11 -23.26
C ASN A 49 1.57 10.49 -23.71
N SER A 50 1.51 9.18 -23.98
CA SER A 50 0.27 8.48 -24.29
C SER A 50 -0.63 8.26 -23.06
N ILE A 51 -0.07 8.32 -21.85
CA ILE A 51 -0.81 8.23 -20.61
C ILE A 51 -1.26 9.62 -20.17
N LYS A 52 -2.58 9.86 -20.18
CA LYS A 52 -3.14 11.18 -19.83
C LYS A 52 -3.55 11.29 -18.36
N ALA A 53 -3.91 10.17 -17.75
CA ALA A 53 -4.25 10.09 -16.34
C ALA A 53 -3.85 8.71 -15.78
N ILE A 54 -3.81 8.60 -14.47
CA ILE A 54 -3.41 7.36 -13.79
C ILE A 54 -4.51 6.99 -12.78
N VAL A 55 -4.84 5.70 -12.73
CA VAL A 55 -5.65 5.13 -11.67
C VAL A 55 -4.76 4.27 -10.78
N ILE A 56 -4.80 4.51 -9.48
CA ILE A 56 -4.20 3.62 -8.48
C ILE A 56 -5.31 2.70 -7.97
N ARG A 57 -5.30 1.45 -8.38
CA ARG A 57 -6.21 0.41 -7.86
C ARG A 57 -5.64 -0.11 -6.54
N ILE A 58 -6.37 0.08 -5.44
CA ILE A 58 -5.94 -0.27 -4.10
C ILE A 58 -6.84 -1.39 -3.57
N ASP A 59 -6.23 -2.52 -3.23
CA ASP A 59 -6.87 -3.63 -2.50
C ASP A 59 -5.90 -4.12 -1.42
N SER A 60 -5.78 -3.32 -0.35
CA SER A 60 -4.72 -3.43 0.64
C SER A 60 -5.19 -3.06 2.05
N PRO A 61 -4.89 -3.89 3.07
CA PRO A 61 -5.12 -3.54 4.47
C PRO A 61 -4.10 -2.53 5.01
N GLY A 62 -3.15 -2.07 4.19
CA GLY A 62 -2.02 -1.25 4.59
C GLY A 62 -0.72 -2.04 4.74
N GLY A 63 0.21 -1.55 5.55
CA GLY A 63 1.52 -2.18 5.74
C GLY A 63 2.55 -1.27 6.38
N ALA A 64 3.80 -1.38 5.93
CA ALA A 64 4.92 -0.62 6.46
C ALA A 64 4.76 0.89 6.24
N VAL A 65 5.11 1.68 7.26
CA VAL A 65 4.98 3.14 7.26
C VAL A 65 5.79 3.79 6.14
N GLY A 66 7.09 3.51 6.08
CA GLY A 66 8.00 4.12 5.10
C GLY A 66 7.54 3.92 3.65
N PRO A 67 7.31 2.68 3.19
CA PRO A 67 6.78 2.42 1.86
C PRO A 67 5.47 3.15 1.54
N SER A 68 4.52 3.21 2.49
CA SER A 68 3.26 3.94 2.31
C SER A 68 3.49 5.44 2.11
N GLN A 69 4.40 6.04 2.89
CA GLN A 69 4.80 7.44 2.76
C GLN A 69 5.53 7.73 1.44
N GLU A 70 6.40 6.84 1.01
CA GLU A 70 7.11 6.98 -0.28
C GLU A 70 6.15 6.96 -1.46
N ILE A 71 5.17 6.03 -1.47
CA ILE A 71 4.14 5.96 -2.50
C ILE A 71 3.29 7.23 -2.50
N PHE A 72 2.80 7.67 -1.33
CA PHE A 72 2.05 8.91 -1.19
C PHE A 72 2.79 10.10 -1.80
N ARG A 73 4.06 10.29 -1.44
CA ARG A 73 4.88 11.39 -1.97
C ARG A 73 5.05 11.32 -3.49
N GLU A 74 5.27 10.13 -4.04
CA GLU A 74 5.43 9.98 -5.49
C GLU A 74 4.10 10.22 -6.23
N ILE A 75 2.96 9.84 -5.64
CA ILE A 75 1.63 10.19 -6.13
C ILE A 75 1.46 11.71 -6.15
N ARG A 76 1.76 12.42 -5.05
CA ARG A 76 1.69 13.89 -4.98
C ARG A 76 2.55 14.58 -6.05
N LYS A 77 3.77 14.09 -6.29
CA LYS A 77 4.63 14.58 -7.38
C LYS A 77 4.02 14.29 -8.76
N THR A 78 3.36 13.16 -8.92
CA THR A 78 2.74 12.79 -10.18
C THR A 78 1.49 13.63 -10.44
N SER A 79 0.68 13.88 -9.42
CA SER A 79 -0.53 14.72 -9.48
C SER A 79 -0.27 16.15 -9.95
N SER A 80 0.97 16.65 -9.80
CA SER A 80 1.34 17.97 -10.34
C SER A 80 1.47 18.00 -11.88
N LYS A 81 1.57 16.83 -12.52
CA LYS A 81 1.75 16.71 -13.98
C LYS A 81 0.57 16.01 -14.66
N LYS A 82 0.00 15.01 -14.02
CA LYS A 82 -1.11 14.18 -14.54
C LYS A 82 -2.10 13.88 -13.44
N LYS A 83 -3.38 13.81 -13.78
CA LYS A 83 -4.41 13.44 -12.81
C LYS A 83 -4.23 12.00 -12.33
N VAL A 84 -4.32 11.81 -11.02
CA VAL A 84 -4.19 10.52 -10.36
C VAL A 84 -5.44 10.27 -9.52
N ILE A 85 -6.18 9.22 -9.81
CA ILE A 85 -7.40 8.83 -9.10
C ILE A 85 -7.17 7.50 -8.37
N ALA A 86 -7.59 7.40 -7.11
CA ALA A 86 -7.63 6.13 -6.42
C ALA A 86 -8.95 5.40 -6.70
N SER A 87 -8.87 4.10 -6.97
CA SER A 87 -10.02 3.18 -6.99
C SER A 87 -9.83 2.14 -5.91
N MET A 88 -10.66 2.18 -4.88
CA MET A 88 -10.62 1.23 -3.78
C MET A 88 -11.34 -0.08 -4.13
N GLY A 89 -10.71 -1.21 -3.83
CA GLY A 89 -11.25 -2.56 -3.99
C GLY A 89 -12.12 -2.99 -2.81
N ALA A 90 -11.95 -4.23 -2.38
CA ALA A 90 -12.62 -4.74 -1.19
C ALA A 90 -12.14 -4.01 0.07
N ILE A 91 -10.83 -3.70 0.12
CA ILE A 91 -10.21 -3.01 1.25
C ILE A 91 -9.17 -1.98 0.77
N ALA A 92 -9.20 -0.79 1.37
CA ALA A 92 -8.15 0.23 1.22
C ALA A 92 -8.01 0.95 2.58
N ALA A 93 -7.46 0.26 3.56
CA ALA A 93 -7.41 0.70 4.95
C ALA A 93 -5.99 1.04 5.39
N SER A 94 -5.86 1.90 6.39
CA SER A 94 -4.60 2.26 7.03
C SER A 94 -3.56 2.75 6.00
N GLY A 95 -2.43 2.05 5.78
CA GLY A 95 -1.48 2.39 4.72
C GLY A 95 -2.08 2.44 3.32
N GLY A 96 -3.13 1.63 3.04
CA GLY A 96 -3.89 1.69 1.79
C GLY A 96 -4.67 3.00 1.65
N TYR A 97 -5.30 3.47 2.73
CA TYR A 97 -5.93 4.79 2.76
C TYR A 97 -4.90 5.92 2.67
N TYR A 98 -3.75 5.75 3.33
CA TYR A 98 -2.63 6.70 3.24
C TYR A 98 -2.22 6.94 1.78
N VAL A 99 -2.05 5.87 1.00
CA VAL A 99 -1.76 5.94 -0.44
C VAL A 99 -2.87 6.65 -1.20
N ALA A 100 -4.14 6.28 -0.93
CA ALA A 100 -5.30 6.90 -1.58
C ALA A 100 -5.39 8.40 -1.30
N ALA A 101 -5.13 8.83 -0.06
CA ALA A 101 -5.17 10.24 0.35
C ALA A 101 -4.19 11.14 -0.43
N GLY A 102 -3.17 10.56 -1.08
CA GLY A 102 -2.24 11.29 -1.95
C GLY A 102 -2.79 11.64 -3.35
N THR A 103 -3.90 11.06 -3.77
CA THR A 103 -4.46 11.22 -5.12
C THR A 103 -5.32 12.48 -5.28
N ASP A 104 -5.68 12.82 -6.53
CA ASP A 104 -6.56 13.96 -6.83
C ASP A 104 -8.03 13.67 -6.51
N GLY A 105 -8.41 12.40 -6.39
CA GLY A 105 -9.75 11.98 -6.02
C GLY A 105 -9.82 10.48 -5.75
N ILE A 106 -10.80 10.08 -4.96
CA ILE A 106 -10.98 8.70 -4.48
C ILE A 106 -12.37 8.19 -4.83
N VAL A 107 -12.41 7.01 -5.44
CA VAL A 107 -13.64 6.26 -5.72
C VAL A 107 -13.63 4.98 -4.90
N ALA A 108 -14.72 4.68 -4.20
CA ALA A 108 -14.89 3.45 -3.42
C ALA A 108 -16.26 2.81 -3.71
N ASN A 109 -16.35 1.48 -3.60
CA ASN A 109 -17.67 0.84 -3.56
C ASN A 109 -18.34 1.12 -2.19
N PRO A 110 -19.68 1.12 -2.09
CA PRO A 110 -20.36 1.38 -0.83
C PRO A 110 -19.87 0.49 0.32
N GLY A 111 -19.61 -0.79 0.04
CA GLY A 111 -19.14 -1.78 1.01
C GLY A 111 -17.61 -1.89 1.16
N THR A 112 -16.81 -1.04 0.53
CA THR A 112 -15.35 -1.03 0.69
C THR A 112 -14.97 -0.77 2.15
N ILE A 113 -14.08 -1.57 2.71
CA ILE A 113 -13.50 -1.32 4.03
C ILE A 113 -12.37 -0.30 3.89
N THR A 114 -12.45 0.81 4.61
CA THR A 114 -11.42 1.87 4.57
C THR A 114 -11.23 2.54 5.92
N GLY A 115 -10.56 3.69 6.00
CA GLY A 115 -10.21 4.33 7.27
C GLY A 115 -9.04 3.63 7.95
N SER A 116 -9.23 3.15 9.17
CA SER A 116 -8.16 2.60 10.02
C SER A 116 -6.95 3.54 10.09
N ILE A 117 -7.22 4.83 10.32
CA ILE A 117 -6.20 5.87 10.39
C ILE A 117 -5.52 5.79 11.74
N GLY A 118 -4.41 5.05 11.79
CA GLY A 118 -3.71 4.74 13.02
C GLY A 118 -2.37 4.05 12.79
N VAL A 119 -1.64 3.84 13.88
CA VAL A 119 -0.33 3.15 13.89
C VAL A 119 -0.36 2.08 14.96
N ILE A 120 0.06 0.88 14.61
CA ILE A 120 0.26 -0.21 15.56
C ILE A 120 1.71 -0.66 15.57
N MET A 121 2.19 -1.02 16.75
CA MET A 121 3.47 -1.71 16.96
C MET A 121 3.18 -2.90 17.87
N GLY A 122 3.30 -4.11 17.36
CA GLY A 122 3.04 -5.34 18.10
C GLY A 122 4.33 -5.95 18.65
N PHE A 123 4.31 -6.36 19.91
CA PHE A 123 5.41 -7.07 20.57
C PHE A 123 4.84 -8.29 21.29
N THR A 124 5.49 -9.43 21.14
CA THR A 124 5.12 -10.67 21.85
C THR A 124 6.19 -10.96 22.88
N ASN A 125 5.79 -11.27 24.12
CA ASN A 125 6.71 -11.71 25.17
C ASN A 125 6.56 -13.21 25.40
N TYR A 126 7.64 -13.96 25.30
CA TYR A 126 7.70 -15.40 25.59
C TYR A 126 8.76 -15.76 26.65
N GLN A 127 9.09 -14.81 27.52
CA GLN A 127 10.03 -15.02 28.64
C GLN A 127 9.65 -16.22 29.50
N GLU A 128 8.38 -16.32 29.91
CA GLU A 128 7.90 -17.43 30.73
C GLU A 128 8.00 -18.80 30.01
N LEU A 129 7.75 -18.81 28.70
CA LEU A 129 7.91 -20.04 27.91
C LEU A 129 9.38 -20.51 27.91
N LEU A 130 10.32 -19.59 27.70
CA LEU A 130 11.76 -19.92 27.72
C LEU A 130 12.18 -20.45 29.08
N GLN A 131 11.74 -19.86 30.18
CA GLN A 131 11.98 -20.33 31.52
C GLN A 131 11.48 -21.76 31.75
N LYS A 132 10.25 -22.08 31.30
CA LYS A 132 9.66 -23.41 31.43
C LYS A 132 10.43 -24.50 30.69
N ILE A 133 11.14 -24.17 29.62
CA ILE A 133 11.98 -25.11 28.86
C ILE A 133 13.47 -25.04 29.24
N GLY A 134 13.81 -24.32 30.32
CA GLY A 134 15.18 -24.25 30.86
C GLY A 134 16.11 -23.32 30.07
N LEU A 135 15.62 -22.44 29.22
CA LEU A 135 16.44 -21.48 28.47
C LEU A 135 16.45 -20.13 29.19
N VAL A 136 17.67 -19.60 29.40
CA VAL A 136 17.89 -18.29 30.02
C VAL A 136 18.57 -17.39 28.98
N PRO A 137 17.84 -16.40 28.41
CA PRO A 137 18.44 -15.45 27.48
C PRO A 137 19.48 -14.56 28.21
N ILE A 138 20.66 -14.41 27.63
CA ILE A 138 21.69 -13.49 28.09
C ILE A 138 21.87 -12.42 27.04
N VAL A 139 21.61 -11.16 27.39
CA VAL A 139 21.72 -10.01 26.49
C VAL A 139 22.82 -9.08 26.98
N VAL A 140 23.85 -8.88 26.14
CA VAL A 140 24.88 -7.85 26.35
C VAL A 140 24.57 -6.70 25.36
N LYS A 141 24.42 -5.49 25.88
CA LYS A 141 24.02 -4.33 25.07
C LYS A 141 24.83 -3.08 25.39
N SER A 142 25.15 -2.29 24.39
CA SER A 142 25.93 -1.05 24.52
C SER A 142 25.11 0.17 24.96
N GLY A 143 23.78 0.06 25.02
CA GLY A 143 22.89 1.15 25.41
C GLY A 143 21.61 0.65 26.04
N GLU A 144 21.01 1.43 26.95
CA GLU A 144 19.85 1.05 27.76
C GLU A 144 18.68 0.53 26.89
N PHE A 145 18.39 1.20 25.78
CA PHE A 145 17.23 0.90 24.92
C PHE A 145 17.56 0.10 23.67
N LYS A 146 18.78 -0.48 23.56
CA LYS A 146 19.16 -1.17 22.32
C LYS A 146 18.35 -2.44 22.06
N ASP A 147 17.76 -3.02 23.09
CA ASP A 147 16.87 -4.18 23.06
C ASP A 147 15.41 -3.83 23.39
N ILE A 148 15.00 -2.58 23.14
CA ILE A 148 13.62 -2.15 23.32
C ILE A 148 12.67 -3.02 22.48
N GLY A 149 11.59 -3.51 23.12
CA GLY A 149 10.68 -4.47 22.49
C GLY A 149 11.19 -5.90 22.49
N SER A 150 12.23 -6.22 23.29
CA SER A 150 12.74 -7.59 23.47
C SER A 150 11.63 -8.57 23.81
N PRO A 151 11.55 -9.71 23.11
CA PRO A 151 10.52 -10.72 23.37
C PRO A 151 10.85 -11.64 24.55
N VAL A 152 12.03 -11.50 25.14
CA VAL A 152 12.55 -12.43 26.16
C VAL A 152 12.68 -11.80 27.54
N ARG A 153 12.14 -10.62 27.74
CA ARG A 153 12.02 -9.92 29.01
C ARG A 153 10.82 -8.99 29.02
N GLU A 154 10.37 -8.59 30.19
CA GLU A 154 9.33 -7.59 30.31
C GLU A 154 9.77 -6.22 29.77
N MET A 155 8.82 -5.52 29.16
CA MET A 155 9.00 -4.15 28.71
C MET A 155 8.87 -3.20 29.91
N THR A 156 9.85 -2.34 30.09
CA THR A 156 9.82 -1.33 31.16
C THR A 156 8.82 -0.23 30.87
N ALA A 157 8.33 0.47 31.91
CA ALA A 157 7.44 1.64 31.73
C ALA A 157 8.09 2.74 30.87
N LYS A 158 9.41 2.95 31.01
CA LYS A 158 10.16 3.93 30.21
C LYS A 158 10.21 3.55 28.72
N GLU A 159 10.44 2.29 28.41
CA GLU A 159 10.41 1.77 27.04
C GLU A 159 9.02 1.89 26.42
N ARG A 160 7.98 1.56 27.17
CA ARG A 160 6.59 1.72 26.73
C ARG A 160 6.30 3.18 26.38
N THR A 161 6.72 4.13 27.20
CA THR A 161 6.54 5.57 26.93
C THR A 161 7.26 5.99 25.64
N ILE A 162 8.51 5.54 25.44
CA ILE A 162 9.27 5.82 24.21
C ILE A 162 8.53 5.30 22.96
N LEU A 163 8.03 4.08 23.01
CA LEU A 163 7.32 3.47 21.87
C LEU A 163 5.95 4.13 21.62
N GLN A 164 5.23 4.51 22.67
CA GLN A 164 3.99 5.25 22.54
C GLN A 164 4.20 6.64 21.94
N ASP A 165 5.25 7.36 22.35
CA ASP A 165 5.63 8.65 21.78
C ASP A 165 6.03 8.53 20.30
N PHE A 166 6.76 7.48 19.96
CA PHE A 166 7.12 7.18 18.59
C PHE A 166 5.87 6.91 17.72
N ALA A 167 4.95 6.06 18.20
CA ALA A 167 3.71 5.77 17.50
C ALA A 167 2.85 7.04 17.31
N ARG A 168 2.73 7.90 18.35
CA ARG A 168 2.02 9.18 18.26
C ARG A 168 2.62 10.12 17.21
N LYS A 169 3.94 10.20 17.12
CA LYS A 169 4.61 11.03 16.10
C LYS A 169 4.31 10.56 14.68
N ILE A 170 4.35 9.26 14.45
CA ILE A 170 4.01 8.68 13.14
C ILE A 170 2.52 8.87 12.83
N HIS A 171 1.65 8.68 13.81
CA HIS A 171 0.21 8.90 13.65
C HIS A 171 -0.09 10.36 13.28
N ARG A 172 0.56 11.32 13.93
CA ARG A 172 0.43 12.73 13.58
C ARG A 172 0.88 13.03 12.14
N GLN A 173 1.95 12.38 11.64
CA GLN A 173 2.35 12.50 10.25
C GLN A 173 1.24 11.99 9.31
N PHE A 174 0.60 10.86 9.64
CA PHE A 174 -0.50 10.33 8.86
C PHE A 174 -1.67 11.34 8.78
N ILE A 175 -2.09 11.90 9.91
CA ILE A 175 -3.14 12.93 9.98
C ILE A 175 -2.78 14.12 9.09
N MET A 176 -1.58 14.67 9.23
CA MET A 176 -1.15 15.85 8.48
C MET A 176 -1.07 15.59 6.97
N ASP A 177 -0.66 14.41 6.56
CA ASP A 177 -0.64 14.03 5.14
C ASP A 177 -2.07 13.85 4.57
N ILE A 178 -3.03 13.35 5.37
CA ILE A 178 -4.45 13.35 4.99
C ILE A 178 -4.98 14.78 4.86
N VAL A 179 -4.74 15.64 5.84
CA VAL A 179 -5.13 17.06 5.81
C VAL A 179 -4.65 17.72 4.51
N ALA A 180 -3.36 17.53 4.17
CA ALA A 180 -2.76 18.09 2.97
C ALA A 180 -3.29 17.45 1.68
N GLY A 181 -3.44 16.12 1.67
CA GLY A 181 -3.87 15.36 0.49
C GLY A 181 -5.35 15.56 0.18
N ARG A 182 -6.20 15.50 1.19
CA ARG A 182 -7.66 15.63 1.07
C ARG A 182 -8.15 17.08 1.20
N LYS A 183 -7.28 18.02 1.57
CA LYS A 183 -7.64 19.43 1.87
C LYS A 183 -8.76 19.52 2.89
N MET A 184 -8.72 18.67 3.90
CA MET A 184 -9.67 18.62 5.01
C MET A 184 -9.18 19.46 6.18
N ASP A 185 -10.12 19.89 7.03
CA ASP A 185 -9.81 20.51 8.30
C ASP A 185 -9.10 19.53 9.24
N GLN A 186 -8.10 19.99 9.99
CA GLN A 186 -7.27 19.16 10.85
C GLN A 186 -8.09 18.52 11.97
N ASP A 187 -8.94 19.30 12.67
CA ASP A 187 -9.72 18.82 13.80
C ASP A 187 -10.70 17.73 13.34
N LYS A 188 -11.26 17.90 12.11
CA LYS A 188 -12.10 16.87 11.48
C LYS A 188 -11.32 15.60 11.21
N VAL A 189 -10.13 15.67 10.64
CA VAL A 189 -9.31 14.48 10.39
C VAL A 189 -8.90 13.82 11.70
N GLU A 190 -8.50 14.59 12.72
CA GLU A 190 -8.15 14.07 14.05
C GLU A 190 -9.32 13.30 14.68
N SER A 191 -10.55 13.80 14.56
CA SER A 191 -11.74 13.14 15.09
C SER A 191 -12.06 11.79 14.40
N LEU A 192 -11.57 11.57 13.19
CA LEU A 192 -11.74 10.34 12.40
C LEU A 192 -10.54 9.39 12.51
N ALA A 193 -9.46 9.84 13.14
CA ALA A 193 -8.17 9.15 13.17
C ALA A 193 -7.94 8.38 14.47
N ASP A 194 -8.96 7.71 15.00
CA ASP A 194 -8.85 6.86 16.19
C ASP A 194 -8.58 5.38 15.88
N GLY A 195 -8.34 5.06 14.61
CA GLY A 195 -8.05 3.70 14.15
C GLY A 195 -9.26 2.89 13.72
N ARG A 196 -10.49 3.43 13.85
CA ARG A 196 -11.70 2.72 13.38
C ARG A 196 -11.74 2.59 11.87
N ILE A 197 -12.46 1.57 11.40
CA ILE A 197 -12.78 1.38 9.99
C ILE A 197 -14.11 2.05 9.67
N PHE A 198 -14.30 2.35 8.39
CA PHE A 198 -15.51 2.88 7.80
C PHE A 198 -15.86 2.08 6.55
N THR A 199 -17.13 2.06 6.19
CA THR A 199 -17.56 1.66 4.84
C THR A 199 -17.22 2.74 3.83
N GLY A 200 -17.23 2.39 2.53
CA GLY A 200 -17.05 3.39 1.46
C GLY A 200 -18.15 4.45 1.49
N GLU A 201 -19.39 4.06 1.82
CA GLU A 201 -20.54 4.96 1.93
C GLU A 201 -20.34 5.97 3.08
N GLU A 202 -20.07 5.50 4.29
CA GLU A 202 -19.73 6.37 5.44
C GLU A 202 -18.55 7.30 5.13
N SER A 203 -17.53 6.77 4.46
CA SER A 203 -16.34 7.54 4.12
C SER A 203 -16.61 8.65 3.12
N LYS A 204 -17.58 8.48 2.23
CA LYS A 204 -18.04 9.55 1.34
C LYS A 204 -18.73 10.67 2.13
N ASP A 205 -19.63 10.33 3.05
CA ASP A 205 -20.33 11.30 3.89
C ASP A 205 -19.37 12.08 4.79
N LEU A 206 -18.32 11.41 5.27
CA LEU A 206 -17.26 12.01 6.08
C LEU A 206 -16.25 12.84 5.26
N GLY A 207 -16.25 12.73 3.92
CA GLY A 207 -15.32 13.42 3.03
C GLY A 207 -13.98 12.71 2.84
N LEU A 208 -13.84 11.50 3.36
CA LEU A 208 -12.65 10.65 3.15
C LEU A 208 -12.61 10.05 1.73
N VAL A 209 -13.77 9.91 1.08
CA VAL A 209 -13.96 9.43 -0.29
C VAL A 209 -14.75 10.47 -1.07
N ASP A 210 -14.49 10.63 -2.38
CA ASP A 210 -15.16 11.64 -3.21
C ASP A 210 -16.41 11.09 -3.90
N ARG A 211 -16.35 9.83 -4.35
CA ARG A 211 -17.42 9.21 -5.14
C ARG A 211 -17.62 7.75 -4.75
N LEU A 212 -18.87 7.31 -4.79
CA LEU A 212 -19.16 5.89 -4.82
C LEU A 212 -19.12 5.40 -6.26
N GLY A 213 -18.54 4.20 -6.47
CA GLY A 213 -18.40 3.58 -7.78
C GLY A 213 -17.36 2.47 -7.76
N ASN A 214 -17.12 1.89 -8.92
CA ASN A 214 -16.19 0.80 -9.13
C ASN A 214 -14.91 1.25 -9.87
N LEU A 215 -14.10 0.30 -10.35
CA LEU A 215 -12.88 0.59 -11.10
C LEU A 215 -13.18 1.31 -12.42
N GLU A 216 -14.22 0.91 -13.13
CA GLU A 216 -14.58 1.51 -14.42
C GLU A 216 -15.01 2.98 -14.25
N ASP A 217 -15.78 3.29 -13.19
CA ASP A 217 -16.13 4.66 -12.84
C ASP A 217 -14.88 5.52 -12.55
N ALA A 218 -13.89 4.95 -11.87
CA ALA A 218 -12.63 5.63 -11.61
C ALA A 218 -11.81 5.86 -12.88
N ILE A 219 -11.78 4.88 -13.80
CA ILE A 219 -11.11 5.00 -15.10
C ILE A 219 -11.77 6.09 -15.94
N GLU A 220 -13.10 6.08 -15.99
CA GLU A 220 -13.86 7.09 -16.74
C GLU A 220 -13.60 8.49 -16.16
N TRP A 221 -13.65 8.63 -14.85
CA TRP A 221 -13.37 9.91 -14.20
C TRP A 221 -11.93 10.38 -14.45
N ALA A 222 -10.94 9.50 -14.27
CA ALA A 222 -9.53 9.81 -14.55
C ALA A 222 -9.31 10.24 -16.00
N GLY A 223 -9.88 9.49 -16.97
CA GLY A 223 -9.76 9.79 -18.40
C GLY A 223 -10.36 11.15 -18.76
N ARG A 224 -11.53 11.49 -18.24
CA ARG A 224 -12.15 12.82 -18.43
C ARG A 224 -11.30 13.94 -17.84
N LEU A 225 -10.75 13.76 -16.64
CA LEU A 225 -9.86 14.73 -16.02
C LEU A 225 -8.52 14.86 -16.77
N GLY A 226 -8.07 13.78 -17.43
CA GLY A 226 -6.91 13.78 -18.33
C GLY A 226 -7.16 14.36 -19.70
N GLY A 227 -8.41 14.77 -20.01
CA GLY A 227 -8.79 15.36 -21.30
C GLY A 227 -9.05 14.37 -22.43
N ILE A 228 -9.17 13.07 -22.14
CA ILE A 228 -9.47 12.04 -23.15
C ILE A 228 -10.91 12.23 -23.65
N LYS A 229 -11.04 12.37 -24.96
CA LYS A 229 -12.35 12.47 -25.64
C LYS A 229 -12.70 11.12 -26.28
N GLY A 230 -13.93 10.67 -26.08
CA GLY A 230 -14.43 9.41 -26.65
C GLY A 230 -14.11 8.19 -25.78
N LYS A 231 -13.82 7.05 -26.43
CA LYS A 231 -13.52 5.78 -25.73
C LYS A 231 -12.19 5.87 -24.98
N ILE A 232 -12.20 5.46 -23.74
CA ILE A 232 -11.01 5.44 -22.89
C ILE A 232 -10.36 4.06 -23.00
N SER A 233 -9.13 4.02 -23.47
CA SER A 233 -8.28 2.83 -23.45
C SER A 233 -7.44 2.80 -22.17
N THR A 234 -7.16 1.62 -21.67
CA THR A 234 -6.37 1.42 -20.45
C THR A 234 -5.09 0.66 -20.71
N VAL A 235 -4.08 0.90 -19.87
CA VAL A 235 -2.88 0.08 -19.85
C VAL A 235 -2.48 -0.20 -18.39
N TYR A 236 -2.39 -1.47 -18.07
CA TYR A 236 -1.92 -1.90 -16.76
C TYR A 236 -0.40 -1.78 -16.65
N ALA A 237 0.05 -1.35 -15.49
CA ALA A 237 1.47 -1.40 -15.16
C ALA A 237 1.96 -2.85 -15.21
N ARG A 238 3.07 -3.07 -15.92
CA ARG A 238 3.66 -4.40 -15.97
C ARG A 238 4.23 -4.74 -14.59
N GLU A 239 3.69 -5.75 -13.96
CA GLU A 239 4.43 -6.44 -12.91
C GLU A 239 5.73 -6.99 -13.52
N LYS A 240 6.85 -6.83 -12.83
CA LYS A 240 8.03 -7.63 -13.19
C LYS A 240 7.64 -9.08 -12.97
N LYS A 241 7.36 -9.81 -14.07
CA LYS A 241 7.09 -11.25 -13.99
C LYS A 241 8.19 -11.87 -13.14
N PHE A 242 7.80 -12.44 -12.03
CA PHE A 242 8.66 -13.30 -11.23
C PHE A 242 9.25 -14.32 -12.20
N SER A 243 10.55 -14.26 -12.43
CA SER A 243 11.21 -15.30 -13.23
C SER A 243 11.00 -16.62 -12.48
N PHE A 244 10.35 -17.59 -13.13
CA PHE A 244 10.15 -18.94 -12.59
C PHE A 244 11.47 -19.57 -12.12
N LEU A 245 12.58 -19.19 -12.74
CA LEU A 245 13.93 -19.55 -12.29
C LEU A 245 14.30 -18.94 -10.93
N LYS A 246 13.82 -17.72 -10.58
CA LYS A 246 13.99 -17.14 -9.23
C LYS A 246 13.12 -17.84 -8.19
N TYR A 247 11.95 -18.34 -8.58
CA TYR A 247 11.11 -19.13 -7.68
C TYR A 247 11.75 -20.49 -7.34
N LEU A 248 12.39 -21.15 -8.31
CA LEU A 248 13.11 -22.39 -8.09
C LEU A 248 14.45 -22.22 -7.34
N SER A 249 15.11 -21.06 -7.49
CA SER A 249 16.38 -20.77 -6.78
C SER A 249 16.19 -20.03 -5.45
N GLY A 250 14.99 -19.55 -5.14
CA GLY A 250 14.70 -18.66 -4.02
C GLY A 250 13.95 -19.28 -2.84
N LEU A 251 13.79 -20.62 -2.79
CA LEU A 251 13.36 -21.30 -1.56
C LEU A 251 14.54 -21.44 -0.59
N SER A 252 15.22 -20.33 -0.25
CA SER A 252 16.13 -20.33 0.86
C SER A 252 15.32 -20.29 2.16
N THR A 253 15.68 -21.17 3.09
CA THR A 253 15.14 -21.21 4.46
C THR A 253 15.17 -19.83 5.13
N THR A 254 16.08 -18.96 4.74
CA THR A 254 16.26 -17.59 5.22
C THR A 254 15.07 -16.66 4.85
N GLU A 255 14.48 -16.79 3.65
CA GLU A 255 13.32 -15.98 3.28
C GLU A 255 12.04 -16.44 4.00
N PHE A 256 11.91 -17.74 4.26
CA PHE A 256 10.82 -18.29 5.05
C PHE A 256 10.86 -17.79 6.50
N PHE A 257 12.04 -17.81 7.12
CA PHE A 257 12.25 -17.27 8.47
C PHE A 257 12.04 -15.75 8.52
N ASN A 258 12.51 -14.99 7.55
CA ASN A 258 12.26 -13.55 7.47
C ASN A 258 10.78 -13.20 7.32
N ARG A 259 9.99 -13.97 6.57
CA ARG A 259 8.55 -13.78 6.47
C ARG A 259 7.80 -14.00 7.77
N ILE A 260 8.27 -14.92 8.62
CA ILE A 260 7.63 -15.23 9.90
C ILE A 260 8.03 -14.23 10.98
N PHE A 261 9.29 -13.78 11.01
CA PHE A 261 9.83 -12.99 12.13
C PHE A 261 9.95 -11.48 11.87
N HIS A 262 10.03 -11.03 10.60
CA HIS A 262 10.14 -9.60 10.26
C HIS A 262 8.89 -8.73 10.54
N PRO A 263 7.65 -9.21 10.56
CA PRO A 263 6.49 -8.37 10.81
C PRO A 263 6.41 -7.78 12.22
N PHE A 264 7.21 -8.29 13.16
CA PHE A 264 7.05 -7.95 14.59
C PHE A 264 7.88 -6.75 15.06
N LEU A 265 8.78 -6.22 14.23
CA LEU A 265 9.76 -5.19 14.64
C LEU A 265 9.60 -3.84 13.94
N SER A 266 8.54 -3.62 13.16
CA SER A 266 8.33 -2.37 12.43
C SER A 266 7.02 -1.69 12.81
N ALA A 267 7.02 -0.35 12.84
CA ALA A 267 5.80 0.42 12.90
C ALA A 267 5.01 0.21 11.61
N GLN A 268 3.72 -0.04 11.72
CA GLN A 268 2.86 -0.40 10.60
C GLN A 268 1.59 0.43 10.56
N TYR A 269 1.22 0.83 9.34
CA TYR A 269 -0.12 1.23 8.95
C TYR A 269 -0.82 -0.01 8.38
N ILE A 270 -1.43 -0.82 9.23
CA ILE A 270 -2.10 -2.04 8.79
C ILE A 270 -3.39 -2.25 9.56
N TYR A 271 -4.47 -2.56 8.85
CA TYR A 271 -5.70 -3.08 9.43
C TYR A 271 -5.54 -4.60 9.64
N ARG A 272 -5.72 -5.06 10.87
CA ARG A 272 -5.76 -6.48 11.22
C ARG A 272 -7.12 -6.75 11.88
N PRO A 273 -8.00 -7.53 11.26
CA PRO A 273 -9.14 -8.07 11.98
C PRO A 273 -8.64 -8.98 13.10
N ALA A 274 -9.35 -8.98 14.23
CA ALA A 274 -9.05 -9.81 15.39
C ALA A 274 -9.22 -11.29 15.07
#